data_60ddb2d472cda10dd6bfb9f3a9cceddf
#
_entry.id   60ddb2d472cda10dd6bfb9f3a9cceddf
#
_cell.length_a   1.000
_cell.length_b   1.000
_cell.length_c   1.000
_cell.angle_alpha   90.00
_cell.angle_beta   90.00
_cell.angle_gamma   90.00
#
_symmetry.space_group_name_H-M   'P 1'
#
loop_
_entity.id
_entity.type
_entity.pdbx_description
1 polymer ?
#
loop_
_entity_poly.entity_id
_entity_poly.type
_entity_poly.pdbx_seq_one_letter_code
_entity_poly.pdbx_strand_id
1 'polypeptide(L)'
;GLHDVRQRLLARPDALMLELGTGGELLVAQLRAWLSLSMLALPLANVLTGGKLGETLVGLLGVVLAIVMSQVWLALARSRGRYRWLTWATSTYDISLTTLVLALLAIESPATGLNSMVVWVFYLVAICLTTLRNDGRLTLFTGLLALAQYAGLALVVALASPPDRLVSVDYGTVTAANQLQRLMLIMLMTAVAAAVVYRMQRLVDMSGTDGLTGLPNRTWLVHRFPAMLGDIRASGTSL
;
A
#
# COMPACT_ATOMS: atom_id res chain seq x y z
N GLY A 1 9.09 -24.51 -2.74
CA GLY A 1 8.21 -24.67 -1.57
C GLY A 1 8.05 -23.35 -0.80
N LEU A 2 7.33 -23.37 0.33
CA LEU A 2 7.08 -22.17 1.16
C LEU A 2 8.36 -21.43 1.60
N HIS A 3 9.45 -22.16 1.80
CA HIS A 3 10.75 -21.59 2.14
C HIS A 3 11.32 -20.72 1.01
N ASP A 4 11.20 -21.15 -0.22
CA ASP A 4 11.63 -20.40 -1.41
C ASP A 4 10.81 -19.12 -1.61
N VAL A 5 9.48 -19.22 -1.42
CA VAL A 5 8.57 -18.05 -1.47
C VAL A 5 8.96 -17.01 -0.42
N ARG A 6 9.21 -17.45 0.83
CA ARG A 6 9.64 -16.57 1.91
C ARG A 6 10.98 -15.91 1.62
N GLN A 7 11.98 -16.68 1.16
CA GLN A 7 13.30 -16.13 0.82
C GLN A 7 13.21 -15.06 -0.26
N ARG A 8 12.45 -15.29 -1.32
CA ARG A 8 12.29 -14.33 -2.43
C ARG A 8 11.53 -13.08 -2.00
N LEU A 9 10.42 -13.20 -1.27
CA LEU A 9 9.66 -12.04 -0.79
C LEU A 9 10.47 -11.19 0.19
N LEU A 10 11.35 -11.79 0.98
CA LEU A 10 12.20 -11.10 1.94
C LEU A 10 13.59 -10.75 1.39
N ALA A 11 13.94 -11.18 0.17
CA ALA A 11 15.17 -10.78 -0.48
C ALA A 11 15.19 -9.28 -0.78
N ARG A 12 16.37 -8.66 -0.75
CA ARG A 12 16.52 -7.29 -1.25
C ARG A 12 16.29 -7.31 -2.76
N PRO A 13 15.51 -6.36 -3.31
CA PRO A 13 15.36 -6.25 -4.76
C PRO A 13 16.73 -6.06 -5.42
N ASP A 14 17.01 -6.85 -6.45
CA ASP A 14 18.21 -6.69 -7.28
C ASP A 14 18.20 -5.34 -8.02
N ALA A 15 19.37 -4.91 -8.54
CA ALA A 15 19.49 -3.64 -9.26
C ALA A 15 18.50 -3.51 -10.43
N LEU A 16 18.22 -4.60 -11.14
CA LEU A 16 17.19 -4.66 -12.19
C LEU A 16 15.78 -4.41 -11.64
N MET A 17 15.47 -5.03 -10.50
CA MET A 17 14.19 -4.81 -9.79
C MET A 17 14.06 -3.39 -9.27
N LEU A 18 15.19 -2.78 -8.83
CA LEU A 18 15.23 -1.38 -8.41
C LEU A 18 15.04 -0.43 -9.59
N GLU A 19 15.54 -0.73 -10.78
CA GLU A 19 15.31 0.07 -11.99
C GLU A 19 13.87 -0.05 -12.49
N LEU A 20 13.33 -1.25 -12.52
CA LEU A 20 11.90 -1.47 -12.77
C LEU A 20 11.04 -0.82 -11.69
N GLY A 21 11.48 -0.88 -10.43
CA GLY A 21 10.83 -0.25 -9.29
C GLY A 21 10.89 1.29 -9.30
N THR A 22 11.93 1.91 -9.86
CA THR A 22 11.99 3.39 -10.01
C THR A 22 11.00 3.91 -11.05
N GLY A 23 10.77 3.17 -12.13
CA GLY A 23 9.64 3.41 -13.04
C GLY A 23 8.30 3.18 -12.34
N GLY A 24 8.22 2.18 -11.45
CA GLY A 24 7.04 1.89 -10.63
C GLY A 24 6.71 2.99 -9.61
N GLU A 25 7.70 3.66 -9.01
CA GLU A 25 7.44 4.76 -8.06
C GLU A 25 6.78 5.97 -8.73
N LEU A 26 7.26 6.36 -9.91
CA LEU A 26 6.63 7.44 -10.68
C LEU A 26 5.21 7.06 -11.10
N LEU A 27 5.01 5.81 -11.57
CA LEU A 27 3.70 5.30 -11.92
C LEU A 27 2.75 5.31 -10.72
N VAL A 28 3.21 4.83 -9.56
CA VAL A 28 2.41 4.84 -8.32
C VAL A 28 2.08 6.27 -7.91
N ALA A 29 3.03 7.20 -8.00
CA ALA A 29 2.79 8.60 -7.67
C ALA A 29 1.76 9.26 -8.63
N GLN A 30 1.83 8.95 -9.91
CA GLN A 30 0.83 9.41 -10.90
C GLN A 30 -0.56 8.80 -10.64
N LEU A 31 -0.64 7.49 -10.42
CA LEU A 31 -1.90 6.82 -10.09
C LEU A 31 -2.50 7.38 -8.80
N ARG A 32 -1.69 7.61 -7.77
CA ARG A 32 -2.13 8.22 -6.51
C ARG A 32 -2.71 9.62 -6.75
N ALA A 33 -2.06 10.44 -7.59
CA ALA A 33 -2.57 11.76 -7.94
C ALA A 33 -3.93 11.69 -8.65
N TRP A 34 -4.11 10.78 -9.59
CA TRP A 34 -5.40 10.56 -10.25
C TRP A 34 -6.46 10.01 -9.31
N LEU A 35 -6.10 9.01 -8.49
CA LEU A 35 -7.02 8.43 -7.50
C LEU A 35 -7.46 9.49 -6.48
N SER A 36 -6.54 10.31 -5.96
CA SER A 36 -6.87 11.34 -4.99
C SER A 36 -7.84 12.39 -5.56
N LEU A 37 -7.69 12.76 -6.84
CA LEU A 37 -8.64 13.63 -7.51
C LEU A 37 -10.02 12.96 -7.68
N SER A 38 -10.05 11.69 -8.07
CA SER A 38 -11.31 10.95 -8.23
C SER A 38 -12.04 10.74 -6.89
N MET A 39 -11.29 10.69 -5.77
CA MET A 39 -11.88 10.60 -4.43
C MET A 39 -12.78 11.80 -4.06
N LEU A 40 -12.63 12.97 -4.74
CA LEU A 40 -13.54 14.11 -4.54
C LEU A 40 -15.00 13.75 -4.86
N ALA A 41 -15.24 12.77 -5.73
CA ALA A 41 -16.57 12.30 -6.03
C ALA A 41 -17.31 11.71 -4.80
N LEU A 42 -16.57 11.18 -3.82
CA LEU A 42 -17.14 10.53 -2.64
C LEU A 42 -17.86 11.53 -1.69
N PRO A 43 -17.19 12.59 -1.18
CA PRO A 43 -17.89 13.59 -0.37
C PRO A 43 -18.93 14.36 -1.18
N LEU A 44 -18.72 14.57 -2.48
CA LEU A 44 -19.73 15.20 -3.35
C LEU A 44 -20.98 14.32 -3.46
N ALA A 45 -20.84 13.02 -3.67
CA ALA A 45 -21.96 12.08 -3.68
C ALA A 45 -22.71 12.09 -2.34
N ASN A 46 -21.97 12.13 -1.21
CA ASN A 46 -22.56 12.19 0.13
C ASN A 46 -23.42 13.46 0.32
N VAL A 47 -22.95 14.62 -0.16
CA VAL A 47 -23.74 15.86 -0.14
C VAL A 47 -25.01 15.75 -1.00
N LEU A 48 -24.88 15.23 -2.22
CA LEU A 48 -26.00 15.12 -3.16
C LEU A 48 -27.08 14.14 -2.69
N THR A 49 -26.69 13.13 -1.90
CA THR A 49 -27.63 12.14 -1.34
C THR A 49 -28.17 12.51 0.05
N GLY A 50 -27.86 13.72 0.56
CA GLY A 50 -28.36 14.19 1.85
C GLY A 50 -27.63 13.59 3.05
N GLY A 51 -26.38 13.18 2.89
CA GLY A 51 -25.54 12.67 3.97
C GLY A 51 -25.22 13.71 5.05
N LYS A 52 -24.75 13.24 6.20
CA LYS A 52 -24.45 14.10 7.36
C LYS A 52 -23.30 15.05 7.05
N LEU A 53 -23.46 16.32 7.45
CA LEU A 53 -22.45 17.37 7.21
C LEU A 53 -21.10 17.02 7.86
N GLY A 54 -21.10 16.49 9.08
CA GLY A 54 -19.87 16.10 9.78
C GLY A 54 -19.08 15.04 9.00
N GLU A 55 -19.73 13.97 8.54
CA GLU A 55 -19.12 12.91 7.73
C GLU A 55 -18.57 13.48 6.41
N THR A 56 -19.30 14.38 5.78
CA THR A 56 -18.88 15.06 4.54
C THR A 56 -17.64 15.92 4.77
N LEU A 57 -17.58 16.69 5.86
CA LEU A 57 -16.43 17.54 6.19
C LEU A 57 -15.18 16.72 6.50
N VAL A 58 -15.33 15.62 7.27
CA VAL A 58 -14.21 14.71 7.55
C VAL A 58 -13.74 14.03 6.26
N GLY A 59 -14.65 13.56 5.43
CA GLY A 59 -14.31 12.99 4.13
C GLY A 59 -13.60 13.99 3.21
N LEU A 60 -14.07 15.24 3.15
CA LEU A 60 -13.45 16.32 2.37
C LEU A 60 -12.05 16.64 2.90
N LEU A 61 -11.87 16.75 4.22
CA LEU A 61 -10.55 16.95 4.82
C LEU A 61 -9.57 15.84 4.42
N GLY A 62 -10.00 14.58 4.51
CA GLY A 62 -9.19 13.43 4.10
C GLY A 62 -8.79 13.50 2.61
N VAL A 63 -9.73 13.83 1.74
CA VAL A 63 -9.48 13.98 0.30
C VAL A 63 -8.54 15.14 -0.01
N VAL A 64 -8.71 16.30 0.63
CA VAL A 64 -7.82 17.45 0.46
C VAL A 64 -6.40 17.10 0.90
N LEU A 65 -6.23 16.44 2.04
CA LEU A 65 -4.92 15.95 2.49
C LEU A 65 -4.33 14.95 1.49
N ALA A 66 -5.14 14.03 0.96
CA ALA A 66 -4.69 13.08 -0.05
C ALA A 66 -4.23 13.79 -1.34
N ILE A 67 -4.97 14.79 -1.82
CA ILE A 67 -4.61 15.56 -3.02
C ILE A 67 -3.31 16.35 -2.80
N VAL A 68 -3.23 17.13 -1.73
CA VAL A 68 -2.05 17.95 -1.44
C VAL A 68 -0.80 17.09 -1.32
N MET A 69 -0.87 16.03 -0.52
CA MET A 69 0.28 15.15 -0.33
C MET A 69 0.61 14.33 -1.59
N SER A 70 -0.38 13.97 -2.41
CA SER A 70 -0.11 13.29 -3.68
C SER A 70 0.72 14.15 -4.63
N GLN A 71 0.53 15.48 -4.64
CA GLN A 71 1.35 16.41 -5.43
C GLN A 71 2.79 16.50 -4.87
N VAL A 72 2.94 16.50 -3.55
CA VAL A 72 4.27 16.46 -2.91
C VAL A 72 5.01 15.18 -3.26
N TRP A 73 4.35 14.03 -3.14
CA TRP A 73 4.94 12.73 -3.50
C TRP A 73 5.28 12.64 -4.99
N LEU A 74 4.43 13.19 -5.85
CA LEU A 74 4.68 13.23 -7.28
C LEU A 74 5.88 14.14 -7.62
N ALA A 75 6.02 15.28 -6.97
CA ALA A 75 7.17 16.17 -7.13
C ALA A 75 8.47 15.50 -6.69
N LEU A 76 8.46 14.79 -5.55
CA LEU A 76 9.60 14.02 -5.06
C LEU A 76 9.96 12.86 -5.97
N ALA A 77 8.97 12.13 -6.50
CA ALA A 77 9.20 11.03 -7.44
C ALA A 77 9.76 11.50 -8.79
N ARG A 78 9.47 12.73 -9.20
CA ARG A 78 10.02 13.34 -10.42
C ARG A 78 11.42 13.92 -10.22
N SER A 79 11.85 14.16 -8.98
CA SER A 79 13.16 14.70 -8.69
C SER A 79 14.26 13.71 -9.10
N ARG A 80 15.45 14.22 -9.49
CA ARG A 80 16.59 13.38 -9.89
C ARG A 80 17.19 12.58 -8.72
N GLY A 81 16.82 12.91 -7.48
CA GLY A 81 17.24 12.18 -6.28
C GLY A 81 16.47 10.87 -6.14
N ARG A 82 17.17 9.74 -6.15
CA ARG A 82 16.55 8.42 -5.86
C ARG A 82 16.41 8.25 -4.35
N TYR A 83 15.26 8.64 -3.82
CA TYR A 83 14.98 8.53 -2.37
C TYR A 83 14.45 7.12 -2.04
N ARG A 84 15.31 6.24 -1.55
CA ARG A 84 14.94 4.88 -1.12
C ARG A 84 13.90 4.85 0.01
N TRP A 85 13.83 5.89 0.81
CA TRP A 85 12.83 6.01 1.88
C TRP A 85 11.43 6.37 1.37
N LEU A 86 11.32 6.91 0.14
CA LEU A 86 10.07 7.44 -0.41
C LEU A 86 8.99 6.36 -0.49
N THR A 87 9.33 5.15 -0.93
CA THR A 87 8.40 4.02 -1.04
C THR A 87 7.79 3.64 0.31
N TRP A 88 8.60 3.63 1.36
CA TRP A 88 8.16 3.32 2.72
C TRP A 88 7.34 4.46 3.32
N ALA A 89 7.77 5.71 3.15
CA ALA A 89 7.07 6.88 3.65
C ALA A 89 5.69 7.03 3.00
N THR A 90 5.59 6.87 1.69
CA THR A 90 4.31 6.99 0.98
C THR A 90 3.34 5.87 1.35
N SER A 91 3.81 4.63 1.51
CA SER A 91 2.96 3.51 1.95
C SER A 91 2.49 3.68 3.39
N THR A 92 3.38 4.14 4.29
CA THR A 92 3.00 4.46 5.68
C THR A 92 1.97 5.60 5.72
N TYR A 93 2.17 6.63 4.89
CA TYR A 93 1.23 7.75 4.80
C TYR A 93 -0.16 7.29 4.33
N ASP A 94 -0.26 6.48 3.28
CA ASP A 94 -1.54 6.01 2.73
C ASP A 94 -2.35 5.24 3.80
N ILE A 95 -1.70 4.35 4.54
CA ILE A 95 -2.33 3.60 5.63
C ILE A 95 -2.73 4.53 6.77
N SER A 96 -1.82 5.42 7.20
CA SER A 96 -2.06 6.32 8.33
C SER A 96 -3.13 7.38 8.04
N LEU A 97 -3.21 7.87 6.80
CA LEU A 97 -4.29 8.77 6.38
C LEU A 97 -5.65 8.07 6.46
N THR A 98 -5.75 6.84 5.97
CA THR A 98 -6.98 6.04 6.07
C THR A 98 -7.40 5.86 7.53
N THR A 99 -6.44 5.50 8.40
CA THR A 99 -6.69 5.35 9.84
C THR A 99 -7.12 6.66 10.47
N LEU A 100 -6.48 7.78 10.11
CA LEU A 100 -6.84 9.11 10.62
C LEU A 100 -8.28 9.48 10.26
N VAL A 101 -8.69 9.29 9.01
CA VAL A 101 -10.05 9.59 8.57
C VAL A 101 -11.07 8.72 9.32
N LEU A 102 -10.80 7.41 9.47
CA LEU A 102 -11.66 6.52 10.26
C LEU A 102 -11.74 6.94 11.73
N ALA A 103 -10.60 7.35 12.31
CA ALA A 103 -10.56 7.83 13.70
C ALA A 103 -11.37 9.12 13.87
N LEU A 104 -11.26 10.08 12.95
CA LEU A 104 -12.06 11.31 12.97
C LEU A 104 -13.56 11.01 12.83
N LEU A 105 -13.95 10.10 11.96
CA LEU A 105 -15.34 9.63 11.84
C LEU A 105 -15.80 8.95 13.14
N ALA A 106 -14.94 8.18 13.80
CA ALA A 106 -15.25 7.49 15.04
C ALA A 106 -15.41 8.44 16.24
N ILE A 107 -14.76 9.61 16.23
CA ILE A 107 -14.96 10.66 17.25
C ILE A 107 -16.40 11.19 17.18
N GLU A 108 -16.91 11.42 15.99
CA GLU A 108 -18.28 11.88 15.80
C GLU A 108 -19.30 10.75 16.11
N SER A 109 -19.08 9.58 15.51
CA SER A 109 -19.88 8.38 15.76
C SER A 109 -19.01 7.13 15.66
N PRO A 110 -18.81 6.36 16.74
CA PRO A 110 -18.05 5.13 16.73
C PRO A 110 -18.49 4.14 15.65
N ALA A 111 -19.81 4.02 15.44
CA ALA A 111 -20.37 3.14 14.41
C ALA A 111 -20.03 3.63 12.99
N THR A 112 -20.04 4.95 12.75
CA THR A 112 -19.64 5.52 11.45
C THR A 112 -18.18 5.23 11.14
N GLY A 113 -17.28 5.40 12.10
CA GLY A 113 -15.86 5.13 11.91
C GLY A 113 -15.56 3.65 11.67
N LEU A 114 -16.07 2.76 12.54
CA LEU A 114 -15.74 1.33 12.45
C LEU A 114 -16.50 0.58 11.36
N ASN A 115 -17.72 1.01 11.01
CA ASN A 115 -18.54 0.37 9.98
C ASN A 115 -18.49 1.09 8.62
N SER A 116 -17.69 2.17 8.47
CA SER A 116 -17.51 2.81 7.18
C SER A 116 -17.03 1.80 6.13
N MET A 117 -17.82 1.62 5.08
CA MET A 117 -17.49 0.73 3.96
C MET A 117 -16.55 1.44 2.96
N VAL A 118 -16.76 2.73 2.77
CA VAL A 118 -16.04 3.51 1.77
C VAL A 118 -14.59 3.77 2.20
N VAL A 119 -14.41 4.38 3.39
CA VAL A 119 -13.06 4.78 3.85
C VAL A 119 -12.19 3.55 4.14
N TRP A 120 -12.77 2.51 4.74
CA TRP A 120 -12.05 1.29 5.06
C TRP A 120 -11.40 0.61 3.84
N VAL A 121 -12.05 0.67 2.67
CA VAL A 121 -11.53 0.05 1.42
C VAL A 121 -10.17 0.63 1.02
N PHE A 122 -9.84 1.86 1.41
CA PHE A 122 -8.55 2.46 1.08
C PHE A 122 -7.34 1.73 1.69
N TYR A 123 -7.52 0.95 2.76
CA TYR A 123 -6.47 0.02 3.20
C TYR A 123 -6.13 -1.00 2.11
N LEU A 124 -7.15 -1.56 1.45
CA LEU A 124 -6.97 -2.55 0.39
C LEU A 124 -6.34 -1.91 -0.84
N VAL A 125 -6.77 -0.70 -1.20
CA VAL A 125 -6.18 0.07 -2.31
C VAL A 125 -4.71 0.39 -2.05
N ALA A 126 -4.35 0.82 -0.83
CA ALA A 126 -2.97 1.11 -0.46
C ALA A 126 -2.08 -0.13 -0.54
N ILE A 127 -2.56 -1.30 -0.08
CA ILE A 127 -1.85 -2.57 -0.20
C ILE A 127 -1.69 -2.96 -1.68
N CYS A 128 -2.73 -2.81 -2.49
CA CYS A 128 -2.70 -3.11 -3.93
C CYS A 128 -1.65 -2.26 -4.67
N LEU A 129 -1.55 -0.96 -4.35
CA LEU A 129 -0.56 -0.07 -4.95
C LEU A 129 0.89 -0.52 -4.72
N THR A 130 1.17 -1.25 -3.63
CA THR A 130 2.52 -1.76 -3.38
C THR A 130 2.96 -2.82 -4.39
N THR A 131 2.02 -3.54 -5.02
CA THR A 131 2.34 -4.57 -6.02
C THR A 131 3.06 -4.00 -7.24
N LEU A 132 2.77 -2.73 -7.59
CA LEU A 132 3.39 -2.04 -8.72
C LEU A 132 4.88 -1.73 -8.50
N ARG A 133 5.34 -1.81 -7.25
CA ARG A 133 6.74 -1.59 -6.87
C ARG A 133 7.59 -2.85 -6.88
N ASN A 134 6.97 -4.02 -7.07
CA ASN A 134 7.62 -5.33 -7.08
C ASN A 134 8.50 -5.62 -5.84
N ASP A 135 8.19 -5.00 -4.69
CA ASP A 135 8.90 -5.20 -3.43
C ASP A 135 8.02 -5.95 -2.42
N GLY A 136 8.34 -7.23 -2.20
CA GLY A 136 7.59 -8.09 -1.27
C GLY A 136 7.69 -7.64 0.19
N ARG A 137 8.82 -7.05 0.59
CA ARG A 137 9.01 -6.51 1.95
C ARG A 137 8.08 -5.34 2.20
N LEU A 138 8.00 -4.43 1.23
CA LEU A 138 7.12 -3.27 1.32
C LEU A 138 5.65 -3.70 1.37
N THR A 139 5.27 -4.69 0.55
CA THR A 139 3.89 -5.22 0.53
C THR A 139 3.51 -5.84 1.87
N LEU A 140 4.38 -6.69 2.43
CA LEU A 140 4.14 -7.30 3.75
C LEU A 140 4.12 -6.25 4.87
N PHE A 141 5.04 -5.30 4.86
CA PHE A 141 5.06 -4.20 5.83
C PHE A 141 3.77 -3.40 5.79
N THR A 142 3.31 -2.99 4.59
CA THR A 142 2.09 -2.20 4.42
C THR A 142 0.86 -2.94 4.91
N GLY A 143 0.76 -4.25 4.62
CA GLY A 143 -0.32 -5.09 5.12
C GLY A 143 -0.31 -5.26 6.64
N LEU A 144 0.86 -5.51 7.23
CA LEU A 144 1.01 -5.61 8.69
C LEU A 144 0.70 -4.28 9.38
N LEU A 145 1.13 -3.15 8.79
CA LEU A 145 0.82 -1.83 9.31
C LEU A 145 -0.68 -1.55 9.27
N ALA A 146 -1.36 -1.90 8.17
CA ALA A 146 -2.81 -1.78 8.05
C ALA A 146 -3.54 -2.63 9.10
N LEU A 147 -3.13 -3.88 9.29
CA LEU A 147 -3.67 -4.76 10.34
C LEU A 147 -3.48 -4.15 11.73
N ALA A 148 -2.28 -3.68 12.05
CA ALA A 148 -1.97 -3.11 13.37
C ALA A 148 -2.75 -1.83 13.64
N GLN A 149 -2.79 -0.91 12.67
CA GLN A 149 -3.50 0.37 12.83
C GLN A 149 -5.01 0.18 12.89
N TYR A 150 -5.59 -0.67 12.04
CA TYR A 150 -7.02 -0.93 12.08
C TYR A 150 -7.43 -1.70 13.35
N ALA A 151 -6.68 -2.73 13.75
CA ALA A 151 -6.95 -3.45 14.99
C ALA A 151 -6.83 -2.54 16.22
N GLY A 152 -5.80 -1.69 16.25
CA GLY A 152 -5.62 -0.70 17.31
C GLY A 152 -6.78 0.30 17.37
N LEU A 153 -7.20 0.84 16.23
CA LEU A 153 -8.36 1.74 16.15
C LEU A 153 -9.64 1.04 16.65
N ALA A 154 -9.92 -0.16 16.15
CA ALA A 154 -11.10 -0.92 16.53
C ALA A 154 -11.13 -1.22 18.04
N LEU A 155 -9.97 -1.62 18.59
CA LEU A 155 -9.84 -1.88 20.01
C LEU A 155 -10.05 -0.62 20.86
N VAL A 156 -9.38 0.49 20.51
CA VAL A 156 -9.51 1.76 21.23
C VAL A 156 -10.97 2.26 21.21
N VAL A 157 -11.61 2.25 20.04
CA VAL A 157 -13.00 2.70 19.91
C VAL A 157 -13.95 1.79 20.69
N ALA A 158 -13.75 0.45 20.62
CA ALA A 158 -14.59 -0.49 21.35
C ALA A 158 -14.46 -0.35 22.88
N LEU A 159 -13.26 -0.06 23.38
CA LEU A 159 -13.01 0.11 24.82
C LEU A 159 -13.45 1.51 25.33
N ALA A 160 -13.33 2.53 24.49
CA ALA A 160 -13.64 3.91 24.88
C ALA A 160 -15.13 4.29 24.71
N SER A 161 -15.89 3.52 23.92
CA SER A 161 -17.26 3.86 23.57
C SER A 161 -18.27 3.06 24.39
N PRO A 162 -19.29 3.71 24.95
CA PRO A 162 -20.40 3.00 25.60
C PRO A 162 -21.21 2.19 24.55
N PRO A 163 -21.85 1.08 24.96
CA PRO A 163 -22.53 0.17 24.03
C PRO A 163 -23.63 0.81 23.16
N ASP A 164 -24.32 1.82 23.69
CA ASP A 164 -25.36 2.56 22.98
C ASP A 164 -24.80 3.37 21.77
N ARG A 165 -23.58 3.84 21.85
CA ARG A 165 -22.90 4.55 20.75
C ARG A 165 -22.35 3.64 19.65
N LEU A 166 -22.29 2.34 19.90
CA LEU A 166 -21.85 1.34 18.93
C LEU A 166 -22.98 0.90 17.96
N VAL A 167 -24.14 1.50 18.08
CA VAL A 167 -25.30 1.24 17.21
C VAL A 167 -25.66 2.50 16.42
N SER A 168 -25.81 2.37 15.12
CA SER A 168 -26.24 3.45 14.23
C SER A 168 -27.35 2.96 13.31
N VAL A 169 -28.32 3.85 13.02
CA VAL A 169 -29.38 3.54 12.04
C VAL A 169 -28.79 3.37 10.63
N ASP A 170 -27.80 4.18 10.28
CA ASP A 170 -27.22 4.21 8.94
C ASP A 170 -26.14 3.15 8.73
N TYR A 171 -25.35 2.84 9.79
CA TYR A 171 -24.17 1.97 9.72
C TYR A 171 -24.34 0.65 10.47
N GLY A 172 -25.49 0.42 11.08
CA GLY A 172 -25.78 -0.79 11.85
C GLY A 172 -24.97 -0.87 13.16
N THR A 173 -24.93 -2.06 13.73
CA THR A 173 -24.23 -2.34 14.99
C THR A 173 -22.77 -2.74 14.75
N VAL A 174 -21.86 -2.16 15.51
CA VAL A 174 -20.47 -2.59 15.55
C VAL A 174 -20.37 -3.91 16.31
N THR A 175 -20.00 -4.96 15.62
CA THR A 175 -19.81 -6.30 16.21
C THR A 175 -18.35 -6.74 16.08
N ALA A 176 -17.87 -7.51 17.06
CA ALA A 176 -16.54 -8.10 16.99
C ALA A 176 -16.36 -8.98 15.74
N ALA A 177 -17.42 -9.67 15.31
CA ALA A 177 -17.41 -10.50 14.10
C ALA A 177 -17.13 -9.67 12.85
N ASN A 178 -17.80 -8.52 12.68
CA ASN A 178 -17.56 -7.63 11.53
C ASN A 178 -16.12 -7.08 11.54
N GLN A 179 -15.60 -6.71 12.69
CA GLN A 179 -14.23 -6.20 12.80
C GLN A 179 -13.19 -7.29 12.49
N LEU A 180 -13.43 -8.51 12.97
CA LEU A 180 -12.57 -9.66 12.66
C LEU A 180 -12.60 -9.98 11.16
N GLN A 181 -13.77 -9.96 10.52
CA GLN A 181 -13.89 -10.17 9.08
C GLN A 181 -13.10 -9.14 8.29
N ARG A 182 -13.12 -7.87 8.69
CA ARG A 182 -12.32 -6.82 8.05
C ARG A 182 -10.81 -7.06 8.19
N LEU A 183 -10.35 -7.46 9.38
CA LEU A 183 -8.96 -7.85 9.58
C LEU A 183 -8.57 -9.04 8.72
N MET A 184 -9.45 -10.04 8.60
CA MET A 184 -9.22 -11.18 7.71
C MET A 184 -9.13 -10.74 6.23
N LEU A 185 -9.96 -9.79 5.79
CA LEU A 185 -9.89 -9.26 4.42
C LEU A 185 -8.60 -8.48 4.16
N ILE A 186 -8.11 -7.69 5.11
CA ILE A 186 -6.80 -7.02 5.02
C ILE A 186 -5.68 -8.07 4.90
N MET A 187 -5.72 -9.11 5.73
CA MET A 187 -4.75 -10.21 5.69
C MET A 187 -4.80 -10.94 4.34
N LEU A 188 -6.00 -11.27 3.87
CA LEU A 188 -6.21 -11.93 2.58
C LEU A 188 -5.67 -11.08 1.42
N MET A 189 -6.00 -9.79 1.41
CA MET A 189 -5.49 -8.85 0.39
C MET A 189 -3.98 -8.75 0.42
N THR A 190 -3.38 -8.72 1.62
CA THR A 190 -1.91 -8.73 1.78
C THR A 190 -1.30 -10.01 1.19
N ALA A 191 -1.91 -11.18 1.45
CA ALA A 191 -1.45 -12.46 0.90
C ALA A 191 -1.56 -12.49 -0.63
N VAL A 192 -2.67 -12.02 -1.19
CA VAL A 192 -2.87 -11.91 -2.64
C VAL A 192 -1.84 -10.96 -3.27
N ALA A 193 -1.66 -9.77 -2.69
CA ALA A 193 -0.68 -8.79 -3.16
C ALA A 193 0.76 -9.37 -3.12
N ALA A 194 1.12 -10.06 -2.04
CA ALA A 194 2.42 -10.73 -1.91
C ALA A 194 2.59 -11.84 -2.97
N ALA A 195 1.54 -12.61 -3.26
CA ALA A 195 1.56 -13.64 -4.31
C ALA A 195 1.75 -13.03 -5.71
N VAL A 196 1.10 -11.88 -5.98
CA VAL A 196 1.27 -11.14 -7.24
C VAL A 196 2.72 -10.68 -7.38
N VAL A 197 3.29 -10.04 -6.33
CA VAL A 197 4.69 -9.59 -6.34
C VAL A 197 5.64 -10.77 -6.54
N TYR A 198 5.46 -11.88 -5.83
CA TYR A 198 6.26 -13.09 -6.01
C TYR A 198 6.22 -13.59 -7.46
N ARG A 199 5.03 -13.63 -8.06
CA ARG A 199 4.87 -14.05 -9.46
C ARG A 199 5.57 -13.10 -10.44
N MET A 200 5.45 -11.79 -10.22
CA MET A 200 6.12 -10.79 -11.05
C MET A 200 7.64 -10.90 -10.95
N GLN A 201 8.18 -11.06 -9.75
CA GLN A 201 9.62 -11.30 -9.54
C GLN A 201 10.10 -12.54 -10.28
N ARG A 202 9.34 -13.64 -10.22
CA ARG A 202 9.67 -14.87 -10.92
C ARG A 202 9.64 -14.72 -12.44
N LEU A 203 8.68 -13.95 -12.99
CA LEU A 203 8.62 -13.67 -14.43
C LEU A 203 9.83 -12.87 -14.91
N VAL A 204 10.27 -11.87 -14.13
CA VAL A 204 11.46 -11.08 -14.43
C VAL A 204 12.71 -11.98 -14.40
N ASP A 205 12.87 -12.85 -13.40
CA ASP A 205 13.97 -13.80 -13.33
C ASP A 205 14.03 -14.71 -14.57
N MET A 206 12.88 -15.25 -14.99
CA MET A 206 12.82 -16.11 -16.18
C MET A 206 13.06 -15.35 -17.49
N SER A 207 12.70 -14.07 -17.57
CA SER A 207 12.98 -13.25 -18.77
C SER A 207 14.46 -12.88 -18.92
N GLY A 208 15.25 -13.06 -17.86
CA GLY A 208 16.70 -12.81 -17.86
C GLY A 208 17.54 -13.93 -18.47
N THR A 209 16.94 -15.09 -18.79
CA THR A 209 17.63 -16.23 -19.39
C THR A 209 17.17 -16.47 -20.84
N ASP A 210 18.10 -16.87 -21.70
CA ASP A 210 17.81 -17.31 -23.06
C ASP A 210 17.12 -18.68 -23.02
N GLY A 211 15.93 -18.78 -23.63
CA GLY A 211 15.08 -19.99 -23.57
C GLY A 211 15.68 -21.21 -24.28
N LEU A 212 16.67 -21.05 -25.17
CA LEU A 212 17.32 -22.11 -25.91
C LEU A 212 18.58 -22.62 -25.21
N THR A 213 19.37 -21.70 -24.69
CA THR A 213 20.70 -22.04 -24.14
C THR A 213 20.70 -22.10 -22.61
N GLY A 214 19.68 -21.60 -21.93
CA GLY A 214 19.63 -21.44 -20.47
C GLY A 214 20.66 -20.42 -19.92
N LEU A 215 21.40 -19.74 -20.78
CA LEU A 215 22.39 -18.74 -20.40
C LEU A 215 21.73 -17.38 -20.15
N PRO A 216 22.36 -16.50 -19.34
CA PRO A 216 21.89 -15.13 -19.19
C PRO A 216 21.78 -14.42 -20.53
N ASN A 217 20.63 -13.82 -20.80
CA ASN A 217 20.43 -13.07 -22.04
C ASN A 217 21.18 -11.72 -21.98
N ARG A 218 21.26 -11.06 -23.15
CA ARG A 218 21.96 -9.77 -23.30
C ARG A 218 21.44 -8.72 -22.31
N THR A 219 20.15 -8.70 -22.06
CA THR A 219 19.52 -7.74 -21.13
C THR A 219 20.00 -7.98 -19.69
N TRP A 220 20.04 -9.22 -19.25
CA TRP A 220 20.56 -9.62 -17.95
C TRP A 220 22.06 -9.24 -17.80
N LEU A 221 22.88 -9.50 -18.82
CA LEU A 221 24.29 -9.14 -18.83
C LEU A 221 24.51 -7.63 -18.70
N VAL A 222 23.83 -6.82 -19.50
CA VAL A 222 23.97 -5.35 -19.47
C VAL A 222 23.63 -4.78 -18.09
N HIS A 223 22.61 -5.31 -17.42
CA HIS A 223 22.17 -4.78 -16.11
C HIS A 223 22.97 -5.35 -14.93
N ARG A 224 23.43 -6.60 -14.98
CA ARG A 224 24.15 -7.24 -13.87
C ARG A 224 25.66 -7.13 -13.95
N PHE A 225 26.21 -6.99 -15.13
CA PHE A 225 27.66 -6.93 -15.35
C PHE A 225 28.35 -5.80 -14.56
N PRO A 226 27.81 -4.57 -14.47
CA PRO A 226 28.41 -3.51 -13.65
C PRO A 226 28.49 -3.84 -12.16
N ALA A 227 27.46 -4.52 -11.63
CA ALA A 227 27.43 -4.93 -10.22
C ALA A 227 28.44 -6.06 -9.96
N MET A 228 28.52 -7.05 -10.85
CA MET A 228 29.51 -8.13 -10.77
C MET A 228 30.94 -7.62 -10.84
N LEU A 229 31.24 -6.65 -11.72
CA LEU A 229 32.54 -5.99 -11.78
C LEU A 229 32.87 -5.23 -10.49
N GLY A 230 31.87 -4.61 -9.87
CA GLY A 230 32.02 -3.94 -8.57
C GLY A 230 32.41 -4.93 -7.47
N ASP A 231 31.72 -6.06 -7.39
CA ASP A 231 31.97 -7.11 -6.41
C ASP A 231 33.34 -7.78 -6.61
N ILE A 232 33.75 -8.04 -7.86
CA ILE A 232 35.06 -8.61 -8.20
C ILE A 232 36.18 -7.64 -7.82
N ARG A 233 36.01 -6.34 -8.10
CA ARG A 233 36.98 -5.31 -7.69
C ARG A 233 37.07 -5.18 -6.16
N ALA A 234 35.98 -5.33 -5.45
CA ALA A 234 35.95 -5.27 -4.00
C ALA A 234 36.54 -6.53 -3.33
N SER A 235 36.42 -7.69 -3.98
CA SER A 235 36.95 -8.98 -3.48
C SER A 235 38.38 -9.26 -3.89
N GLY A 236 38.97 -8.47 -4.79
CA GLY A 236 40.36 -8.66 -5.28
C GLY A 236 40.58 -9.94 -6.09
N THR A 237 39.52 -10.62 -6.52
CA THR A 237 39.59 -11.83 -7.34
C THR A 237 39.68 -11.45 -8.82
N SER A 238 40.65 -12.05 -9.54
CA SER A 238 40.72 -11.95 -11.01
C SER A 238 39.63 -12.80 -11.66
N LEU A 239 39.15 -12.34 -12.80
CA LEU A 239 38.25 -13.12 -13.69
C LEU A 239 39.00 -14.35 -14.22
#